data_6818cd05ddf5ee5debef8ff7e3e688ac
#
_entry.id   6818cd05ddf5ee5debef8ff7e3e688ac
#
_cell.length_a   1.000
_cell.length_b   1.000
_cell.length_c   1.000
_cell.angle_alpha   90.00
_cell.angle_beta   90.00
_cell.angle_gamma   90.00
#
_symmetry.space_group_name_H-M   'P 1'
#
loop_
_entity.id
_entity.type
_entity.pdbx_description
1 polymer ?
#
loop_
_entity_poly.entity_id
_entity_poly.type
_entity_poly.pdbx_seq_one_letter_code
_entity_poly.pdbx_strand_id
1 'polypeptide(L)'
;MENEIYFIDKDGKEIYITVTVSTHGIAVTEVKLIIDGSIFNKGFSTNGAGLISKTSLGIDSKLDGGTIKIETDIVLTKIPKSAWENCFKNLEIHYYLEGGKPNQKNPFTILPSEKKKSPSGETIIVTKRINLFFE
;
A
#
# COMPACT_ATOMS: atom_id res chain seq x y z
N MET A 1 5.36 4.67 -16.56
CA MET A 1 4.78 4.46 -15.23
C MET A 1 3.87 3.24 -15.29
N GLU A 2 4.08 2.29 -14.41
CA GLU A 2 3.28 1.07 -14.38
C GLU A 2 2.00 1.31 -13.60
N ASN A 3 0.88 0.82 -14.14
CA ASN A 3 -0.41 0.84 -13.47
C ASN A 3 -0.72 -0.58 -13.01
N GLU A 4 -0.94 -0.73 -11.72
CA GLU A 4 -1.36 -2.00 -11.15
C GLU A 4 -2.89 -2.00 -11.08
N ILE A 5 -3.49 -3.13 -11.42
CA ILE A 5 -4.93 -3.28 -11.48
C ILE A 5 -5.34 -4.49 -10.66
N TYR A 6 -6.38 -4.32 -9.86
CA TYR A 6 -7.07 -5.41 -9.18
C TYR A 6 -8.50 -5.48 -9.72
N PHE A 7 -8.85 -6.61 -10.33
CA PHE A 7 -10.17 -6.79 -10.93
C PHE A 7 -11.18 -7.23 -9.88
N ILE A 8 -12.36 -6.64 -9.93
CA ILE A 8 -13.44 -6.89 -8.98
C ILE A 8 -14.73 -7.28 -9.71
N ASP A 9 -15.68 -7.84 -8.95
CA ASP A 9 -16.99 -8.22 -9.43
C ASP A 9 -18.02 -7.15 -9.11
N LYS A 10 -19.29 -7.44 -9.39
CA LYS A 10 -20.46 -6.61 -9.05
C LYS A 10 -21.39 -7.36 -8.11
N ASP A 11 -20.86 -8.26 -7.29
CA ASP A 11 -21.67 -9.24 -6.55
C ASP A 11 -22.11 -8.76 -5.16
N GLY A 12 -21.71 -7.56 -4.77
CA GLY A 12 -22.00 -7.05 -3.43
C GLY A 12 -21.03 -7.56 -2.37
N LYS A 13 -19.84 -8.01 -2.77
CA LYS A 13 -18.80 -8.45 -1.86
C LYS A 13 -18.00 -7.26 -1.34
N GLU A 14 -17.56 -7.35 -0.09
CA GLU A 14 -16.61 -6.38 0.44
C GLU A 14 -15.22 -6.65 -0.12
N ILE A 15 -14.51 -5.57 -0.42
CA ILE A 15 -13.11 -5.61 -0.82
C ILE A 15 -12.28 -5.19 0.39
N TYR A 16 -11.30 -6.02 0.75
CA TYR A 16 -10.43 -5.76 1.90
C TYR A 16 -8.99 -5.57 1.49
N ILE A 17 -8.27 -4.79 2.27
CA ILE A 17 -6.82 -4.63 2.12
C ILE A 17 -6.12 -4.98 3.43
N THR A 18 -4.95 -5.61 3.30
CA THR A 18 -4.00 -5.83 4.39
C THR A 18 -2.63 -5.41 3.89
N VAL A 19 -1.90 -4.64 4.69
CA VAL A 19 -0.55 -4.21 4.33
C VAL A 19 0.42 -4.69 5.40
N THR A 20 1.48 -5.37 4.98
CA THR A 20 2.58 -5.78 5.88
C THR A 20 3.88 -5.15 5.42
N VAL A 21 4.65 -4.65 6.37
CA VAL A 21 5.93 -3.98 6.11
C VAL A 21 7.03 -4.73 6.84
N SER A 22 8.09 -5.09 6.12
CA SER A 22 9.28 -5.72 6.69
C SER A 22 10.43 -4.72 6.61
N THR A 23 10.82 -4.17 7.75
CA THR A 23 11.89 -3.17 7.86
C THR A 23 12.41 -3.10 9.28
N HIS A 24 13.64 -2.60 9.45
CA HIS A 24 14.20 -2.29 10.76
C HIS A 24 13.89 -0.85 11.19
N GLY A 25 13.37 -0.03 10.30
CA GLY A 25 12.97 1.35 10.61
C GLY A 25 11.61 1.42 11.28
N ILE A 26 11.21 2.63 11.65
CA ILE A 26 9.88 2.90 12.17
C ILE A 26 9.00 3.25 10.98
N ALA A 27 7.96 2.47 10.76
CA ALA A 27 7.10 2.61 9.59
C ALA A 27 5.71 3.11 9.96
N VAL A 28 5.19 4.04 9.16
CA VAL A 28 3.83 4.54 9.25
C VAL A 28 3.18 4.37 7.88
N THR A 29 2.05 3.69 7.83
CA THR A 29 1.32 3.43 6.60
C THR A 29 -0.05 4.08 6.65
N GLU A 30 -0.45 4.68 5.53
CA GLU A 30 -1.76 5.29 5.36
C GLU A 30 -2.39 4.74 4.09
N VAL A 31 -3.67 4.35 4.18
CA VAL A 31 -4.45 3.83 3.04
C VAL A 31 -5.56 4.80 2.72
N LYS A 32 -5.60 5.25 1.46
CA LYS A 32 -6.65 6.12 0.95
C LYS A 32 -7.34 5.47 -0.24
N LEU A 33 -8.62 5.70 -0.37
CA LEU A 33 -9.39 5.32 -1.55
C LEU A 33 -9.80 6.61 -2.27
N ILE A 34 -9.44 6.71 -3.53
CA ILE A 34 -9.79 7.85 -4.39
C ILE A 34 -10.82 7.37 -5.39
N ILE A 35 -12.01 7.92 -5.36
CA ILE A 35 -13.09 7.54 -6.26
C ILE A 35 -13.96 8.76 -6.55
N ASP A 36 -14.31 8.95 -7.82
CA ASP A 36 -15.14 10.07 -8.30
C ASP A 36 -14.64 11.43 -7.81
N GLY A 37 -13.31 11.62 -7.76
CA GLY A 37 -12.68 12.86 -7.33
C GLY A 37 -12.64 13.06 -5.82
N SER A 38 -13.21 12.15 -5.04
CA SER A 38 -13.20 12.22 -3.58
C SER A 38 -12.14 11.29 -2.99
N ILE A 39 -11.56 11.71 -1.86
CA ILE A 39 -10.53 10.94 -1.16
C ILE A 39 -11.09 10.50 0.19
N PHE A 40 -11.05 9.18 0.45
CA PHE A 40 -11.50 8.60 1.71
C PHE A 40 -10.33 7.95 2.43
N ASN A 41 -10.14 8.30 3.71
CA ASN A 41 -9.13 7.64 4.55
C ASN A 41 -9.68 6.31 5.00
N LYS A 42 -8.99 5.22 4.67
CA LYS A 42 -9.45 3.86 4.97
C LYS A 42 -8.62 3.16 6.04
N GLY A 43 -7.40 3.58 6.26
CA GLY A 43 -6.57 2.97 7.28
C GLY A 43 -5.34 3.80 7.61
N PHE A 44 -4.86 3.64 8.84
CA PHE A 44 -3.66 4.32 9.35
C PHE A 44 -3.01 3.40 10.37
N SER A 45 -1.71 3.13 10.20
CA SER A 45 -0.99 2.27 11.15
C SER A 45 -0.69 3.02 12.45
N THR A 46 -0.65 2.30 13.58
CA THR A 46 -0.57 2.92 14.90
C THR A 46 0.59 2.47 15.77
N ASN A 47 1.34 1.43 15.37
CA ASN A 47 2.33 0.81 16.25
C ASN A 47 3.77 0.91 15.78
N GLY A 48 4.05 1.73 14.77
CA GLY A 48 5.41 1.89 14.25
C GLY A 48 5.89 0.78 13.33
N ALA A 49 5.09 -0.26 13.11
CA ALA A 49 5.42 -1.37 12.21
C ALA A 49 4.88 -1.20 10.80
N GLY A 50 4.04 -0.19 10.57
CA GLY A 50 3.44 0.06 9.25
C GLY A 50 2.33 -0.92 8.87
N LEU A 51 1.91 -1.77 9.79
CA LEU A 51 0.89 -2.79 9.54
C LEU A 51 -0.49 -2.15 9.40
N ILE A 52 -1.20 -2.51 8.34
CA ILE A 52 -2.64 -2.27 8.22
C ILE A 52 -3.30 -3.65 8.29
N SER A 53 -4.03 -3.90 9.38
CA SER A 53 -4.81 -5.11 9.52
C SER A 53 -5.96 -5.11 8.52
N LYS A 54 -6.49 -6.28 8.22
CA LYS A 54 -7.59 -6.45 7.25
C LYS A 54 -8.66 -5.37 7.43
N THR A 55 -8.79 -4.50 6.44
CA THR A 55 -9.65 -3.32 6.48
C THR A 55 -10.51 -3.29 5.23
N SER A 56 -11.80 -3.01 5.40
CA SER A 56 -12.73 -2.90 4.27
C SER A 56 -12.51 -1.60 3.51
N LEU A 57 -12.48 -1.72 2.18
CA LEU A 57 -12.46 -0.56 1.28
C LEU A 57 -13.86 -0.17 0.83
N GLY A 58 -14.82 -1.07 1.00
CA GLY A 58 -16.19 -0.90 0.57
C GLY A 58 -16.69 -2.08 -0.26
N ILE A 59 -17.88 -1.95 -0.80
CA ILE A 59 -18.52 -2.99 -1.59
C ILE A 59 -18.10 -2.86 -3.05
N ASP A 60 -17.78 -3.98 -3.70
CA ASP A 60 -17.24 -4.03 -5.07
C ASP A 60 -18.06 -3.24 -6.08
N SER A 61 -19.40 -3.32 -6.02
CA SER A 61 -20.28 -2.64 -6.94
C SER A 61 -20.13 -1.11 -6.94
N LYS A 62 -19.49 -0.55 -5.92
CA LYS A 62 -19.29 0.90 -5.77
C LYS A 62 -17.84 1.33 -5.97
N LEU A 63 -16.95 0.41 -6.33
CA LEU A 63 -15.51 0.69 -6.36
C LEU A 63 -14.90 0.75 -7.75
N ASP A 64 -15.69 0.52 -8.79
CA ASP A 64 -15.17 0.55 -10.17
C ASP A 64 -14.59 1.93 -10.51
N GLY A 65 -13.39 1.93 -11.07
CA GLY A 65 -12.67 3.16 -11.39
C GLY A 65 -11.96 3.80 -10.20
N GLY A 66 -12.08 3.22 -9.02
CA GLY A 66 -11.38 3.73 -7.83
C GLY A 66 -9.89 3.41 -7.86
N THR A 67 -9.11 4.19 -7.11
CA THR A 67 -7.68 3.97 -6.92
C THR A 67 -7.39 3.86 -5.44
N ILE A 68 -6.72 2.78 -5.05
CA ILE A 68 -6.18 2.64 -3.69
C ILE A 68 -4.80 3.28 -3.70
N LYS A 69 -4.59 4.27 -2.86
CA LYS A 69 -3.28 4.90 -2.68
C LYS A 69 -2.77 4.55 -1.29
N ILE A 70 -1.63 3.86 -1.22
CA ILE A 70 -1.00 3.45 0.03
C ILE A 70 0.36 4.13 0.11
N GLU A 71 0.55 4.95 1.14
CA GLU A 71 1.83 5.59 1.39
C GLU A 71 2.42 5.04 2.68
N THR A 72 3.68 4.62 2.63
CA THR A 72 4.42 4.15 3.79
C THR A 72 5.68 4.98 3.91
N ASP A 73 5.86 5.61 5.07
CA ASP A 73 7.06 6.36 5.40
C ASP A 73 7.85 5.55 6.43
N ILE A 74 9.12 5.29 6.15
CA ILE A 74 10.00 4.53 7.04
C ILE A 74 11.11 5.47 7.50
N VAL A 75 11.14 5.75 8.81
CA VAL A 75 12.11 6.64 9.44
C VAL A 75 13.29 5.84 9.92
N LEU A 76 14.50 6.22 9.52
CA LEU A 76 15.74 5.50 9.80
C LEU A 76 16.63 6.17 10.84
N THR A 77 16.16 7.24 11.47
CA THR A 77 16.99 8.06 12.38
C THR A 77 17.54 7.30 13.59
N LYS A 78 16.86 6.23 14.02
CA LYS A 78 17.32 5.39 15.14
C LYS A 78 18.21 4.24 14.70
N ILE A 79 18.52 4.15 13.42
CA ILE A 79 19.39 3.13 12.84
C ILE A 79 20.71 3.78 12.47
N PRO A 80 21.87 3.13 12.69
CA PRO A 80 23.14 3.68 12.26
C PRO A 80 23.11 4.02 10.76
N LYS A 81 23.63 5.19 10.43
CA LYS A 81 23.60 5.69 9.05
C LYS A 81 24.25 4.72 8.06
N SER A 82 25.26 3.98 8.51
CA SER A 82 25.95 2.98 7.67
C SER A 82 25.01 1.83 7.23
N ALA A 83 23.88 1.64 7.90
CA ALA A 83 22.91 0.59 7.55
C ALA A 83 21.74 1.10 6.70
N TRP A 84 21.66 2.40 6.45
CA TRP A 84 20.49 2.97 5.73
C TRP A 84 20.34 2.43 4.32
N GLU A 85 21.44 2.25 3.59
CA GLU A 85 21.38 1.73 2.23
C GLU A 85 20.84 0.30 2.19
N ASN A 86 21.24 -0.54 3.15
CA ASN A 86 20.70 -1.90 3.26
C ASN A 86 19.22 -1.89 3.62
N CYS A 87 18.79 -0.95 4.46
CA CYS A 87 17.37 -0.80 4.78
C CYS A 87 16.57 -0.45 3.54
N PHE A 88 17.10 0.44 2.71
CA PHE A 88 16.45 0.82 1.46
C PHE A 88 16.35 -0.37 0.49
N LYS A 89 17.45 -1.11 0.32
CA LYS A 89 17.50 -2.25 -0.60
C LYS A 89 16.61 -3.40 -0.16
N ASN A 90 16.56 -3.68 1.14
CA ASN A 90 15.91 -4.87 1.69
C ASN A 90 14.50 -4.63 2.18
N LEU A 91 13.98 -3.42 2.02
CA LEU A 91 12.61 -3.11 2.39
C LEU A 91 11.64 -3.94 1.57
N GLU A 92 10.69 -4.60 2.24
CA GLU A 92 9.62 -5.34 1.60
C GLU A 92 8.28 -4.88 2.14
N ILE A 93 7.34 -4.65 1.25
CA ILE A 93 5.95 -4.36 1.60
C ILE A 93 5.08 -5.28 0.74
N HIS A 94 4.13 -5.95 1.40
CA HIS A 94 3.15 -6.79 0.73
C HIS A 94 1.76 -6.16 0.89
N TYR A 95 1.07 -6.02 -0.22
CA TYR A 95 -0.28 -5.45 -0.26
C TYR A 95 -1.23 -6.57 -0.67
N TYR A 96 -2.03 -7.07 0.28
CA TYR A 96 -2.97 -8.16 0.04
C TYR A 96 -4.36 -7.59 -0.17
N LEU A 97 -5.01 -7.99 -1.25
CA LEU A 97 -6.40 -7.62 -1.53
C LEU A 97 -7.27 -8.87 -1.52
N GLU A 98 -8.48 -8.74 -1.00
CA GLU A 98 -9.44 -9.85 -0.92
C GLU A 98 -10.80 -9.38 -1.40
N GLY A 99 -11.57 -10.33 -1.95
CA GLY A 99 -12.95 -10.09 -2.38
C GLY A 99 -13.11 -9.85 -3.87
N GLY A 100 -12.03 -9.72 -4.61
CA GLY A 100 -12.07 -9.54 -6.06
C GLY A 100 -12.03 -10.86 -6.84
N LYS A 101 -11.74 -10.75 -8.12
CA LYS A 101 -11.65 -11.91 -9.02
C LYS A 101 -10.52 -12.86 -8.58
N PRO A 102 -10.73 -14.17 -8.68
CA PRO A 102 -9.66 -15.14 -8.38
C PRO A 102 -8.62 -15.17 -9.49
N ASN A 103 -7.49 -15.82 -9.19
CA ASN A 103 -6.42 -16.10 -10.17
C ASN A 103 -5.75 -14.86 -10.75
N GLN A 104 -5.73 -13.77 -10.00
CA GLN A 104 -4.97 -12.59 -10.38
C GLN A 104 -3.81 -12.37 -9.41
N LYS A 105 -2.90 -11.44 -9.76
CA LYS A 105 -1.74 -11.12 -8.95
C LYS A 105 -2.15 -10.72 -7.53
N ASN A 106 -1.61 -11.38 -6.54
CA ASN A 106 -1.87 -11.11 -5.13
C ASN A 106 -0.88 -11.90 -4.27
N PRO A 107 -0.08 -11.28 -3.39
CA PRO A 107 -0.06 -9.86 -3.09
C PRO A 107 0.64 -9.03 -4.15
N PHE A 108 0.38 -7.72 -4.13
CA PHE A 108 1.21 -6.75 -4.83
C PHE A 108 2.44 -6.45 -3.96
N THR A 109 3.53 -6.07 -4.60
CA THR A 109 4.78 -5.73 -3.92
C THR A 109 5.28 -4.38 -4.40
N ILE A 110 6.36 -3.87 -3.79
CA ILE A 110 6.96 -2.60 -4.19
C ILE A 110 7.59 -2.75 -5.58
N LEU A 111 7.28 -1.80 -6.47
CA LEU A 111 8.01 -1.64 -7.73
C LEU A 111 9.16 -0.65 -7.50
N PRO A 112 10.31 -0.81 -8.19
CA PRO A 112 11.45 0.07 -7.98
C PRO A 112 11.14 1.57 -8.08
N SER A 113 10.25 1.95 -8.99
CA SER A 113 9.85 3.35 -9.18
C SER A 113 9.03 3.93 -8.04
N GLU A 114 8.49 3.09 -7.17
CA GLU A 114 7.62 3.50 -6.05
C GLU A 114 8.38 3.82 -4.78
N LYS A 115 9.65 3.44 -4.70
CA LYS A 115 10.47 3.57 -3.50
C LYS A 115 11.46 4.71 -3.67
N LYS A 116 11.39 5.70 -2.80
CA LYS A 116 12.22 6.91 -2.88
C LYS A 116 12.82 7.24 -1.51
N LYS A 117 13.95 7.95 -1.54
CA LYS A 117 14.59 8.48 -0.34
C LYS A 117 14.26 9.95 -0.19
N SER A 118 14.11 10.42 1.06
CA SER A 118 14.12 11.86 1.33
C SER A 118 15.49 12.46 1.01
N PRO A 119 15.61 13.80 0.87
CA PRO A 119 16.89 14.42 0.51
C PRO A 119 18.06 14.05 1.43
N SER A 120 17.81 13.91 2.73
CA SER A 120 18.84 13.50 3.71
C SER A 120 19.07 11.99 3.76
N GLY A 121 18.17 11.19 3.18
CA GLY A 121 18.21 9.75 3.28
C GLY A 121 17.61 9.18 4.57
N GLU A 122 17.13 10.04 5.47
CA GLU A 122 16.57 9.62 6.77
C GLU A 122 15.24 8.87 6.65
N THR A 123 14.51 9.12 5.59
CA THR A 123 13.17 8.55 5.40
C THR A 123 13.09 7.89 4.05
N ILE A 124 12.51 6.70 4.03
CA ILE A 124 12.15 6.01 2.79
C ILE A 124 10.65 6.23 2.60
N ILE A 125 10.27 6.69 1.40
CA ILE A 125 8.88 6.97 1.07
C ILE A 125 8.46 6.01 -0.02
N VAL A 126 7.41 5.23 0.24
CA VAL A 126 6.87 4.28 -0.74
C VAL A 126 5.42 4.66 -1.02
N THR A 127 5.12 4.89 -2.29
CA THR A 127 3.76 5.20 -2.72
C THR A 127 3.30 4.13 -3.70
N LYS A 128 2.24 3.43 -3.33
CA LYS A 128 1.63 2.37 -4.13
C LYS A 128 0.26 2.82 -4.59
N ARG A 129 -0.03 2.62 -5.88
CA ARG A 129 -1.36 2.86 -6.43
C ARG A 129 -1.85 1.60 -7.09
N ILE A 130 -3.06 1.19 -6.73
CA ILE A 130 -3.73 0.02 -7.32
C ILE A 130 -5.10 0.47 -7.79
N ASN A 131 -5.38 0.30 -9.06
CA ASN A 131 -6.67 0.67 -9.65
C ASN A 131 -7.64 -0.49 -9.55
N LEU A 132 -8.90 -0.18 -9.25
CA LEU A 132 -9.98 -1.16 -9.14
C LEU A 132 -10.89 -1.04 -10.36
N PHE A 133 -11.09 -2.14 -11.06
CA PHE A 133 -11.96 -2.16 -12.24
C PHE A 133 -12.80 -3.43 -12.27
N PHE A 134 -14.04 -3.28 -12.75
CA PHE A 134 -14.84 -4.44 -13.13
C PHE A 134 -14.16 -5.17 -14.28
N GLU A 135 -14.15 -6.47 -14.21
CA GLU A 135 -13.67 -7.28 -15.32
C GLU A 135 -14.78 -7.64 -16.29
#